data_621ab19ca0e452b2712e9051b6adfbbe
#
_entry.id   621ab19ca0e452b2712e9051b6adfbbe
#
_cell.length_a   1.000
_cell.length_b   1.000
_cell.length_c   1.000
_cell.angle_alpha   90.00
_cell.angle_beta   90.00
_cell.angle_gamma   90.00
#
_symmetry.space_group_name_H-M   'P 1'
#
loop_
_entity.id
_entity.type
_entity.pdbx_description
1 polymer ?
#
loop_
_entity_poly.entity_id
_entity_poly.type
_entity_poly.pdbx_seq_one_letter_code
_entity_poly.pdbx_strand_id
1 'polypeptide(L)'
;SYLAAHVLGQVGGPALEKAQWDEYQSELDDAIAEGGAPAWPEGCNQIDILKDKLFTNLPYMEGAFFYKDVAAAVGADKLDQVLHDFYEAHHGRAAGMQDMVDLIEQETGFDPTPLVESRLRHEF
;
A
#
# COMPACT_ATOMS: atom_id res chain seq x y z
N SER A 1 2.26 2.10 -7.27
CA SER A 1 0.82 2.23 -7.60
C SER A 1 0.19 3.45 -6.95
N TYR A 2 0.29 3.62 -5.63
CA TYR A 2 -0.24 4.81 -4.96
C TYR A 2 0.38 6.11 -5.52
N LEU A 3 1.70 6.18 -5.60
CA LEU A 3 2.39 7.38 -6.08
C LEU A 3 2.06 7.68 -7.54
N ALA A 4 1.89 6.66 -8.37
CA ALA A 4 1.51 6.84 -9.77
C ALA A 4 0.14 7.52 -9.88
N ALA A 5 -0.86 7.05 -9.14
CA ALA A 5 -2.19 7.66 -9.14
C ALA A 5 -2.16 9.07 -8.56
N HIS A 6 -1.41 9.30 -7.49
CA HIS A 6 -1.28 10.61 -6.86
C HIS A 6 -0.64 11.65 -7.80
N VAL A 7 0.46 11.29 -8.47
CA VAL A 7 1.12 12.16 -9.45
C VAL A 7 0.18 12.42 -10.63
N LEU A 8 -0.54 11.42 -11.09
CA LEU A 8 -1.50 11.57 -12.19
C LEU A 8 -2.59 12.59 -11.82
N GLY A 9 -3.06 12.57 -10.58
CA GLY A 9 -4.02 13.55 -10.08
C GLY A 9 -3.47 14.96 -10.02
N GLN A 10 -2.21 15.12 -9.63
CA GLN A 10 -1.54 16.42 -9.59
C GLN A 10 -1.34 17.02 -10.98
N VAL A 11 -1.03 16.19 -11.97
CA VAL A 11 -0.75 16.64 -13.36
C VAL A 11 -2.02 16.75 -14.18
N GLY A 12 -2.94 15.80 -14.05
CA GLY A 12 -4.13 15.67 -14.90
C GLY A 12 -5.46 15.98 -14.22
N GLY A 13 -5.46 16.27 -12.92
CA GLY A 13 -6.64 16.62 -12.15
C GLY A 13 -7.37 15.44 -11.47
N PRO A 14 -8.37 15.75 -10.61
CA PRO A 14 -9.05 14.73 -9.79
C PRO A 14 -9.78 13.65 -10.58
N ALA A 15 -10.34 14.01 -11.75
CA ALA A 15 -11.05 13.04 -12.58
C ALA A 15 -10.12 11.95 -13.11
N LEU A 16 -8.89 12.32 -13.47
CA LEU A 16 -7.91 11.38 -13.97
C LEU A 16 -7.38 10.47 -12.83
N GLU A 17 -7.19 11.05 -11.65
CA GLU A 17 -6.84 10.28 -10.46
C GLU A 17 -7.93 9.25 -10.11
N LYS A 18 -9.19 9.69 -10.12
CA LYS A 18 -10.32 8.80 -9.87
C LYS A 18 -10.38 7.65 -10.88
N ALA A 19 -10.19 7.94 -12.16
CA ALA A 19 -10.18 6.92 -13.21
C ALA A 19 -9.09 5.87 -12.96
N GLN A 20 -7.91 6.29 -12.49
CA GLN A 20 -6.83 5.37 -12.15
C GLN A 20 -7.19 4.51 -10.94
N TRP A 21 -7.81 5.07 -9.91
CA TRP A 21 -8.26 4.29 -8.76
C TRP A 21 -9.37 3.31 -9.11
N ASP A 22 -10.28 3.68 -10.01
CA ASP A 22 -11.33 2.78 -10.50
C ASP A 22 -10.72 1.59 -11.25
N GLU A 23 -9.67 1.82 -12.05
CA GLU A 23 -8.92 0.76 -12.71
C GLU A 23 -8.22 -0.14 -11.69
N TYR A 24 -7.57 0.42 -10.69
CA TYR A 24 -6.95 -0.34 -9.61
C TYR A 24 -7.95 -1.19 -8.84
N GLN A 25 -9.16 -0.67 -8.61
CA GLN A 25 -10.22 -1.45 -7.96
C GLN A 25 -10.60 -2.66 -8.80
N SER A 26 -10.71 -2.49 -10.12
CA SER A 26 -10.98 -3.59 -11.04
C SER A 26 -9.86 -4.64 -11.01
N GLU A 27 -8.61 -4.18 -11.01
CA GLU A 27 -7.44 -5.07 -10.90
C GLU A 27 -7.41 -5.81 -9.57
N LEU A 28 -7.78 -5.14 -8.47
CA LEU A 28 -7.88 -5.78 -7.16
C LEU A 28 -8.95 -6.87 -7.15
N ASP A 29 -10.13 -6.57 -7.69
CA ASP A 29 -11.24 -7.53 -7.76
C ASP A 29 -10.85 -8.77 -8.57
N ASP A 30 -10.18 -8.57 -9.71
CA ASP A 30 -9.69 -9.66 -10.55
C ASP A 30 -8.61 -10.48 -9.82
N ALA A 31 -7.71 -9.83 -9.12
CA ALA A 31 -6.65 -10.49 -8.36
C ALA A 31 -7.21 -11.32 -7.20
N ILE A 32 -8.25 -10.82 -6.52
CA ILE A 32 -8.97 -11.56 -5.47
C ILE A 32 -9.61 -12.82 -6.08
N ALA A 33 -10.22 -12.70 -7.24
CA ALA A 33 -10.86 -13.83 -7.93
C ALA A 33 -9.85 -14.91 -8.34
N GLU A 34 -8.64 -14.51 -8.73
CA GLU A 34 -7.54 -15.43 -9.04
C GLU A 34 -6.98 -16.11 -7.79
N GLY A 35 -7.13 -15.49 -6.63
CA GLY A 35 -6.50 -15.90 -5.38
C GLY A 35 -5.03 -15.50 -5.31
N GLY A 36 -4.48 -15.48 -4.11
CA GLY A 36 -3.08 -15.12 -3.88
C GLY A 36 -2.83 -14.85 -2.40
N ALA A 37 -1.57 -14.68 -2.04
CA ALA A 37 -1.19 -14.30 -0.69
C ALA A 37 -1.43 -12.81 -0.47
N PRO A 38 -1.81 -12.40 0.76
CA PRO A 38 -1.88 -10.97 1.08
C PRO A 38 -0.51 -10.29 0.98
N ALA A 39 -0.52 -8.97 0.87
CA ALA A 39 0.70 -8.19 0.69
C ALA A 39 1.70 -8.37 1.84
N TRP A 40 1.20 -8.58 3.06
CA TRP A 40 2.04 -8.81 4.23
C TRP A 40 1.48 -9.96 5.07
N PRO A 41 1.65 -11.22 4.60
CA PRO A 41 1.16 -12.38 5.33
C PRO A 41 1.90 -12.58 6.65
N GLU A 42 1.22 -13.19 7.61
CA GLU A 42 1.88 -13.57 8.84
C GLU A 42 2.92 -14.68 8.57
N GLY A 43 4.03 -14.64 9.30
CA GLY A 43 5.12 -15.59 9.10
C GLY A 43 5.80 -15.42 7.76
N CYS A 44 5.99 -14.18 7.31
CA CYS A 44 6.57 -13.87 6.01
C CYS A 44 7.96 -14.48 5.76
N ASN A 45 8.67 -14.90 6.81
CA ASN A 45 9.92 -15.65 6.69
C ASN A 45 9.72 -17.08 6.17
N GLN A 46 8.48 -17.55 6.02
CA GLN A 46 8.13 -18.88 5.52
C GLN A 46 7.45 -18.83 4.16
N ILE A 47 7.56 -17.70 3.45
CA ILE A 47 6.91 -17.51 2.16
C ILE A 47 7.60 -18.37 1.08
N ASP A 48 6.78 -19.10 0.34
CA ASP A 48 7.14 -19.74 -0.92
C ASP A 48 6.47 -18.96 -2.05
N ILE A 49 7.25 -18.27 -2.86
CA ILE A 49 6.76 -17.37 -3.89
C ILE A 49 5.79 -18.05 -4.86
N LEU A 50 6.09 -19.28 -5.26
CA LEU A 50 5.25 -20.01 -6.22
C LEU A 50 3.97 -20.55 -5.54
N LYS A 51 4.13 -21.15 -4.37
CA LYS A 51 3.01 -21.74 -3.63
C LYS A 51 2.04 -20.67 -3.13
N ASP A 52 2.57 -19.55 -2.66
CA ASP A 52 1.79 -18.46 -2.07
C ASP A 52 1.29 -17.46 -3.11
N LYS A 53 1.55 -17.70 -4.39
CA LYS A 53 1.05 -16.91 -5.52
C LYS A 53 1.39 -15.42 -5.43
N LEU A 54 2.63 -15.11 -5.04
CA LEU A 54 3.09 -13.73 -4.89
C LEU A 54 3.31 -13.00 -6.22
N PHE A 55 3.21 -13.70 -7.35
CA PHE A 55 3.31 -13.07 -8.67
C PHE A 55 2.00 -12.45 -9.16
N THR A 56 0.91 -12.53 -8.40
CA THR A 56 -0.36 -11.88 -8.76
C THR A 56 -0.31 -10.37 -8.48
N ASN A 57 -1.27 -9.62 -9.03
CA ASN A 57 -1.43 -8.19 -8.72
C ASN A 57 -1.92 -7.93 -7.29
N LEU A 58 -2.37 -8.95 -6.56
CA LEU A 58 -2.99 -8.77 -5.26
C LEU A 58 -2.12 -7.97 -4.27
N PRO A 59 -0.83 -8.32 -4.04
CA PRO A 59 0.00 -7.54 -3.11
C PRO A 59 0.17 -6.09 -3.54
N TYR A 60 0.30 -5.84 -4.83
CA TYR A 60 0.48 -4.47 -5.35
C TYR A 60 -0.75 -3.61 -5.13
N MET A 61 -1.93 -4.16 -5.42
CA MET A 61 -3.19 -3.44 -5.26
C MET A 61 -3.56 -3.25 -3.79
N GLU A 62 -3.32 -4.25 -2.95
CA GLU A 62 -3.52 -4.10 -1.51
C GLU A 62 -2.64 -3.00 -0.93
N GLY A 63 -1.37 -2.94 -1.33
CA GLY A 63 -0.45 -1.88 -0.92
C GLY A 63 -0.92 -0.51 -1.37
N ALA A 64 -1.38 -0.39 -2.62
CA ALA A 64 -1.89 0.88 -3.14
C ALA A 64 -3.09 1.38 -2.33
N PHE A 65 -4.04 0.50 -2.04
CA PHE A 65 -5.23 0.87 -1.25
C PHE A 65 -4.90 1.13 0.21
N PHE A 66 -3.92 0.44 0.79
CA PHE A 66 -3.43 0.77 2.12
C PHE A 66 -2.97 2.23 2.20
N TYR A 67 -2.11 2.66 1.29
CA TYR A 67 -1.63 4.03 1.28
C TYR A 67 -2.75 5.04 0.96
N LYS A 68 -3.69 4.67 0.10
CA LYS A 68 -4.86 5.51 -0.16
C LYS A 68 -5.68 5.74 1.11
N ASP A 69 -5.92 4.68 1.89
CA ASP A 69 -6.69 4.76 3.12
C ASP A 69 -5.93 5.57 4.20
N VAL A 70 -4.61 5.40 4.29
CA VAL A 70 -3.78 6.23 5.18
C VAL A 70 -3.87 7.70 4.77
N ALA A 71 -3.77 8.00 3.49
CA ALA A 71 -3.89 9.38 2.98
C ALA A 71 -5.26 9.98 3.30
N ALA A 72 -6.32 9.19 3.23
CA ALA A 72 -7.66 9.64 3.60
C ALA A 72 -7.76 9.98 5.11
N ALA A 73 -7.03 9.26 5.95
CA ALA A 73 -7.03 9.46 7.39
C ALA A 73 -6.16 10.64 7.84
N VAL A 74 -4.97 10.80 7.27
CA VAL A 74 -3.97 11.79 7.73
C VAL A 74 -3.80 12.96 6.77
N GLY A 75 -4.30 12.86 5.55
CA GLY A 75 -4.08 13.82 4.49
C GLY A 75 -2.91 13.42 3.56
N ALA A 76 -3.09 13.68 2.26
CA ALA A 76 -2.09 13.30 1.25
C ALA A 76 -0.74 13.98 1.48
N ASP A 77 -0.74 15.25 1.89
CA ASP A 77 0.49 16.00 2.14
C ASP A 77 1.30 15.41 3.29
N LYS A 78 0.64 14.98 4.36
CA LYS A 78 1.31 14.31 5.47
C LYS A 78 1.88 12.97 5.08
N LEU A 79 1.12 12.18 4.30
CA LEU A 79 1.62 10.90 3.81
C LEU A 79 2.82 11.10 2.89
N ASP A 80 2.79 12.10 2.00
CA ASP A 80 3.92 12.42 1.13
C ASP A 80 5.18 12.73 1.95
N GLN A 81 5.03 13.47 3.05
CA GLN A 81 6.15 13.77 3.95
C GLN A 81 6.68 12.51 4.63
N VAL A 82 5.79 11.64 5.09
CA VAL A 82 6.19 10.35 5.69
C VAL A 82 6.96 9.49 4.68
N LEU A 83 6.47 9.39 3.46
CA LEU A 83 7.13 8.61 2.41
C LEU A 83 8.50 9.18 2.07
N HIS A 84 8.63 10.51 2.01
CA HIS A 84 9.91 11.19 1.81
C HIS A 84 10.88 10.87 2.95
N ASP A 85 10.44 11.00 4.19
CA ASP A 85 11.28 10.77 5.37
C ASP A 85 11.67 9.30 5.48
N PHE A 86 10.77 8.39 5.13
CA PHE A 86 11.07 6.96 5.08
C PHE A 86 12.18 6.66 4.06
N TYR A 87 12.08 7.22 2.87
CA TYR A 87 13.09 7.05 1.84
C TYR A 87 14.45 7.60 2.30
N GLU A 88 14.48 8.79 2.88
CA GLU A 88 15.72 9.41 3.38
C GLU A 88 16.35 8.60 4.51
N ALA A 89 15.55 8.09 5.44
CA ALA A 89 16.03 7.31 6.57
C ALA A 89 16.61 5.95 6.14
N HIS A 90 16.12 5.36 5.06
CA HIS A 90 16.48 4.03 4.60
C HIS A 90 17.21 4.03 3.25
N HIS A 91 17.69 5.17 2.80
CA HIS A 91 18.40 5.28 1.54
C HIS A 91 19.62 4.36 1.50
N GLY A 92 19.63 3.44 0.51
CA GLY A 92 20.69 2.45 0.38
C GLY A 92 20.67 1.32 1.40
N ARG A 93 19.58 1.19 2.18
CA ARG A 93 19.41 0.14 3.19
C ARG A 93 18.08 -0.59 3.01
N ALA A 94 18.03 -1.84 3.48
CA ALA A 94 16.77 -2.58 3.51
C ALA A 94 15.85 -2.01 4.60
N ALA A 95 14.55 -1.96 4.29
CA ALA A 95 13.52 -1.54 5.23
C ALA A 95 12.31 -2.48 5.12
N GLY A 96 11.65 -2.73 6.24
CA GLY A 96 10.46 -3.55 6.30
C GLY A 96 9.17 -2.73 6.41
N MET A 97 8.03 -3.40 6.24
CA MET A 97 6.72 -2.76 6.37
C MET A 97 6.48 -2.27 7.81
N GLN A 98 7.00 -2.97 8.82
CA GLN A 98 6.88 -2.53 10.22
C GLN A 98 7.56 -1.17 10.44
N ASP A 99 8.68 -0.92 9.78
CA ASP A 99 9.37 0.38 9.85
C ASP A 99 8.48 1.50 9.28
N MET A 100 7.75 1.22 8.20
CA MET A 100 6.80 2.18 7.61
C MET A 100 5.62 2.44 8.54
N VAL A 101 5.04 1.40 9.13
CA VAL A 101 3.93 1.52 10.08
C VAL A 101 4.33 2.37 11.29
N ASP A 102 5.51 2.10 11.84
CA ASP A 102 6.04 2.85 12.99
C ASP A 102 6.25 4.32 12.65
N LEU A 103 6.79 4.59 11.46
CA LEU A 103 7.02 5.98 11.02
C LEU A 103 5.72 6.75 10.78
N ILE A 104 4.71 6.11 10.19
CA ILE A 104 3.38 6.72 10.02
C ILE A 104 2.83 7.14 11.38
N GLU A 105 2.85 6.25 12.35
CA GLU A 105 2.35 6.55 13.70
C GLU A 105 3.17 7.65 14.37
N GLN A 106 4.49 7.58 14.27
CA GLN A 106 5.40 8.56 14.88
C GLN A 106 5.19 9.96 14.32
N GLU A 107 5.03 10.11 13.01
CA GLU A 107 4.97 11.42 12.37
C GLU A 107 3.56 11.99 12.29
N THR A 108 2.53 11.15 12.26
CA THR A 108 1.14 11.62 12.09
C THR A 108 0.28 11.45 13.33
N GLY A 109 0.69 10.63 14.29
CA GLY A 109 -0.12 10.25 15.44
C GLY A 109 -1.25 9.28 15.11
N PHE A 110 -1.37 8.85 13.86
CA PHE A 110 -2.38 7.89 13.42
C PHE A 110 -1.78 6.48 13.44
N ASP A 111 -2.46 5.55 14.14
CA ASP A 111 -2.08 4.14 14.14
C ASP A 111 -2.69 3.42 12.94
N PRO A 112 -1.89 3.01 11.94
CA PRO A 112 -2.41 2.35 10.76
C PRO A 112 -2.67 0.85 10.95
N THR A 113 -2.49 0.29 12.13
CA THR A 113 -2.64 -1.15 12.39
C THR A 113 -3.98 -1.71 11.89
N PRO A 114 -5.15 -1.08 12.13
CA PRO A 114 -6.40 -1.59 11.59
C PRO A 114 -6.42 -1.68 10.05
N LEU A 115 -5.76 -0.74 9.37
CA LEU A 115 -5.64 -0.77 7.91
C LEU A 115 -4.67 -1.86 7.46
N VAL A 116 -3.61 -2.10 8.21
CA VAL A 116 -2.69 -3.22 7.94
C VAL A 116 -3.46 -4.53 7.96
N GLU A 117 -4.28 -4.75 8.98
CA GLU A 117 -5.06 -5.98 9.08
C GLU A 117 -6.07 -6.12 7.96
N SER A 118 -6.79 -5.05 7.59
CA SER A 118 -7.84 -5.10 6.59
C SER A 118 -7.32 -5.10 5.15
N ARG A 119 -6.18 -4.45 4.87
CA ARG A 119 -5.67 -4.29 3.51
C ARG A 119 -4.48 -5.18 3.19
N LEU A 120 -3.57 -5.38 4.15
CA LEU A 120 -2.30 -6.05 3.88
C LEU A 120 -2.25 -7.49 4.35
N ARG A 121 -3.02 -7.85 5.38
CA ARG A 121 -3.03 -9.20 5.97
C ARG A 121 -4.32 -9.95 5.77
N HIS A 122 -5.34 -9.31 5.19
CA HIS A 122 -6.62 -9.96 4.95
C HIS A 122 -6.47 -11.11 3.96
N GLU A 123 -7.01 -12.28 4.30
CA GLU A 123 -7.07 -13.44 3.42
C GLU A 123 -8.45 -13.52 2.77
N PHE A 124 -8.46 -13.70 1.48
CA PHE A 124 -9.70 -13.77 0.69
C PHE A 124 -10.10 -15.21 0.36
#